data_9a1c9b9a6da33e7f3b34b5106cedce88
#
_entry.id   9a1c9b9a6da33e7f3b34b5106cedce88
#
_cell.length_a   1.000
_cell.length_b   1.000
_cell.length_c   1.000
_cell.angle_alpha   90.00
_cell.angle_beta   90.00
_cell.angle_gamma   90.00
#
_symmetry.space_group_name_H-M   'P 1'
#
loop_
_entity.id
_entity.type
_entity.pdbx_description
1 polymer ?
#
loop_
_entity_poly.entity_id
_entity_poly.type
_entity_poly.pdbx_seq_one_letter_code
_entity_poly.pdbx_strand_id
1 'polypeptide(L)'
;MKPVLVRPAAAADIEDTFLWYQTQRSGLGDDFREALRFALNEIAENPQRYPVIHRGTRRALLKRFPYGVFYREFPRAIIVVACMRGRRNPKRWQSRV
;
A
#
# COMPACT_ATOMS: atom_id res chain seq x y z
N MET A 1 -18.83 1.03 -4.69
CA MET A 1 -17.52 0.86 -4.03
C MET A 1 -17.10 2.13 -3.34
N LYS A 2 -16.44 2.00 -2.20
CA LYS A 2 -15.88 3.15 -1.51
C LYS A 2 -14.66 3.67 -2.27
N PRO A 3 -14.43 4.98 -2.30
CA PRO A 3 -13.20 5.50 -2.87
C PRO A 3 -11.98 5.08 -2.05
N VAL A 4 -10.88 4.85 -2.73
CA VAL A 4 -9.58 4.57 -2.09
C VAL A 4 -8.76 5.85 -2.15
N LEU A 5 -8.47 6.41 -1.00
CA LEU A 5 -7.72 7.66 -0.88
C LEU A 5 -6.33 7.35 -0.33
N VAL A 6 -5.30 7.93 -0.93
CA VAL A 6 -3.92 7.71 -0.54
C VAL A 6 -3.42 8.95 0.20
N ARG A 7 -3.03 8.77 1.48
CA ARG A 7 -2.49 9.88 2.27
C ARG A 7 -1.16 10.36 1.68
N PRO A 8 -0.81 11.65 1.89
CA PRO A 8 0.45 12.19 1.36
C PRO A 8 1.68 11.38 1.75
N ALA A 9 1.77 10.91 2.99
CA ALA A 9 2.91 10.09 3.42
C ALA A 9 2.96 8.76 2.65
N ALA A 10 1.82 8.14 2.39
CA ALA A 10 1.76 6.91 1.59
C ALA A 10 2.11 7.18 0.13
N ALA A 11 1.67 8.31 -0.42
CA ALA A 11 2.03 8.71 -1.77
C ALA A 11 3.53 8.91 -1.91
N ALA A 12 4.16 9.50 -0.89
CA ALA A 12 5.62 9.65 -0.85
C ALA A 12 6.33 8.29 -0.80
N ASP A 13 5.81 7.35 0.00
CA ASP A 13 6.34 5.97 0.04
C ASP A 13 6.34 5.35 -1.36
N ILE A 14 5.22 5.51 -2.07
CA ILE A 14 5.03 4.94 -3.42
C ILE A 14 6.01 5.58 -4.40
N GLU A 15 6.14 6.90 -4.38
CA GLU A 15 7.03 7.61 -5.29
C GLU A 15 8.48 7.22 -5.05
N ASP A 16 8.92 7.17 -3.79
CA ASP A 16 10.28 6.77 -3.45
C ASP A 16 10.58 5.35 -3.91
N THR A 17 9.63 4.43 -3.73
CA THR A 17 9.79 3.04 -4.15
C THR A 17 9.84 2.92 -5.66
N PHE A 18 8.98 3.65 -6.36
CA PHE A 18 8.97 3.70 -7.83
C PHE A 18 10.33 4.15 -8.36
N LEU A 19 10.83 5.27 -7.84
CA LEU A 19 12.11 5.83 -8.29
C LEU A 19 13.26 4.86 -8.02
N TRP A 20 13.27 4.22 -6.85
CA TRP A 20 14.31 3.25 -6.52
C TRP A 20 14.32 2.09 -7.53
N TYR A 21 13.14 1.53 -7.85
CA TYR A 21 13.08 0.44 -8.82
C TYR A 21 13.49 0.88 -10.22
N GLN A 22 13.14 2.11 -10.64
CA GLN A 22 13.58 2.63 -11.93
C GLN A 22 15.10 2.74 -12.02
N THR A 23 15.79 3.04 -10.91
CA THR A 23 17.25 3.07 -10.90
C THR A 23 17.86 1.68 -11.00
N GLN A 24 17.16 0.64 -10.55
CA GLN A 24 17.65 -0.74 -10.65
C GLN A 24 17.57 -1.26 -12.09
N ARG A 25 16.48 -0.97 -12.76
CA ARG A 25 16.26 -1.35 -14.16
C ARG A 25 15.13 -0.50 -14.73
N SER A 26 15.35 0.05 -15.91
CA SER A 26 14.33 0.82 -16.61
C SER A 26 13.06 -0.02 -16.80
N GLY A 27 11.92 0.54 -16.45
CA GLY A 27 10.62 -0.14 -16.52
C GLY A 27 10.23 -0.91 -15.26
N LEU A 28 11.16 -1.16 -14.34
CA LEU A 28 10.84 -1.92 -13.12
C LEU A 28 9.94 -1.13 -12.18
N GLY A 29 10.09 0.20 -12.13
CA GLY A 29 9.17 1.05 -11.38
C GLY A 29 7.75 1.00 -11.96
N ASP A 30 7.62 0.93 -13.28
CA ASP A 30 6.33 0.79 -13.93
C ASP A 30 5.67 -0.55 -13.56
N ASP A 31 6.46 -1.62 -13.49
CA ASP A 31 5.96 -2.93 -13.05
C ASP A 31 5.47 -2.86 -11.59
N PHE A 32 6.20 -2.16 -10.74
CA PHE A 32 5.79 -1.93 -9.35
C PHE A 32 4.45 -1.19 -9.30
N ARG A 33 4.29 -0.12 -10.07
CA ARG A 33 3.03 0.63 -10.12
C ARG A 33 1.87 -0.22 -10.60
N GLU A 34 2.10 -1.12 -11.55
CA GLU A 34 1.08 -2.03 -12.05
C GLU A 34 0.63 -3.00 -10.95
N ALA A 35 1.60 -3.57 -10.21
CA ALA A 35 1.29 -4.44 -9.08
C ALA A 35 0.52 -3.69 -7.99
N LEU A 36 0.90 -2.43 -7.74
CA LEU A 36 0.20 -1.57 -6.78
C LEU A 36 -1.24 -1.31 -7.22
N ARG A 37 -1.45 -0.96 -8.49
CA ARG A 37 -2.79 -0.70 -9.03
C ARG A 37 -3.68 -1.93 -8.86
N PHE A 38 -3.15 -3.10 -9.16
CA PHE A 38 -3.89 -4.35 -8.99
C PHE A 38 -4.31 -4.53 -7.51
N ALA A 39 -3.38 -4.31 -6.59
CA ALA A 39 -3.67 -4.45 -5.16
C ALA A 39 -4.73 -3.44 -4.69
N LEU A 40 -4.64 -2.19 -5.15
CA LEU A 40 -5.62 -1.16 -4.80
C LEU A 40 -7.01 -1.50 -5.33
N ASN A 41 -7.11 -2.08 -6.53
CA ASN A 41 -8.39 -2.53 -7.08
C ASN A 41 -8.98 -3.67 -6.24
N GLU A 42 -8.17 -4.62 -5.81
CA GLU A 42 -8.64 -5.72 -4.96
C GLU A 42 -9.13 -5.19 -3.60
N ILE A 43 -8.42 -4.22 -3.03
CA ILE A 43 -8.83 -3.58 -1.78
C ILE A 43 -10.18 -2.88 -1.96
N ALA A 44 -10.37 -2.16 -3.07
CA ALA A 44 -11.62 -1.46 -3.36
C ALA A 44 -12.78 -2.43 -3.50
N GLU A 45 -12.57 -3.57 -4.12
CA GLU A 45 -13.62 -4.57 -4.35
C GLU A 45 -14.03 -5.28 -3.06
N ASN A 46 -13.06 -5.59 -2.19
CA ASN A 46 -13.34 -6.28 -0.94
C ASN A 46 -12.31 -5.87 0.12
N PRO A 47 -12.52 -4.74 0.78
CA PRO A 47 -11.55 -4.23 1.77
C PRO A 47 -11.39 -5.15 2.99
N GLN A 48 -12.36 -6.03 3.26
CA GLN A 48 -12.28 -6.92 4.42
C GLN A 48 -11.58 -8.24 4.11
N ARG A 49 -11.16 -8.45 2.88
CA ARG A 49 -10.46 -9.66 2.45
C ARG A 49 -9.14 -9.87 3.19
N TYR A 50 -8.45 -8.80 3.53
CA TYR A 50 -7.14 -8.87 4.17
C TYR A 50 -7.28 -8.70 5.68
N PRO A 51 -6.43 -9.37 6.47
CA PRO A 51 -6.56 -9.34 7.93
C PRO A 51 -6.21 -8.00 8.53
N VAL A 52 -6.86 -7.68 9.65
CA VAL A 52 -6.46 -6.57 10.50
C VAL A 52 -5.19 -6.99 11.25
N ILE A 53 -4.14 -6.18 11.16
CA ILE A 53 -2.87 -6.48 11.78
C ILE A 53 -2.53 -5.55 12.96
N HIS A 54 -3.14 -4.36 13.02
CA HIS A 54 -2.89 -3.40 14.11
C HIS A 54 -3.91 -2.26 14.06
N ARG A 55 -4.65 -2.04 15.14
CA ARG A 55 -5.55 -0.89 15.31
C ARG A 55 -6.44 -0.61 14.10
N GLY A 56 -7.12 -1.63 13.63
CA GLY A 56 -8.00 -1.48 12.47
C GLY A 56 -7.27 -1.37 11.13
N THR A 57 -5.94 -1.45 11.15
CA THR A 57 -5.13 -1.37 9.92
C THR A 57 -5.00 -2.76 9.31
N ARG A 58 -5.28 -2.85 8.02
CA ARG A 58 -5.12 -4.07 7.23
C ARG A 58 -3.92 -3.93 6.31
N ARG A 59 -3.38 -5.06 5.87
CA ARG A 59 -2.23 -5.10 4.96
C ARG A 59 -2.52 -6.02 3.78
N ALA A 60 -2.35 -5.49 2.57
CA ALA A 60 -2.40 -6.25 1.34
C ALA A 60 -0.98 -6.31 0.76
N LEU A 61 -0.44 -7.53 0.62
CA LEU A 61 0.90 -7.71 0.04
C LEU A 61 0.82 -7.64 -1.48
N LEU A 62 1.79 -6.97 -2.10
CA LEU A 62 1.88 -6.92 -3.56
C LEU A 62 2.37 -8.26 -4.10
N LYS A 63 1.96 -8.56 -5.34
CA LYS A 63 2.52 -9.69 -6.09
C LYS A 63 3.87 -9.28 -6.65
N ARG A 64 4.86 -10.17 -6.59
CA ARG A 64 6.19 -9.99 -7.17
C ARG A 64 7.09 -8.99 -6.45
N PHE A 65 6.57 -8.18 -5.55
CA PHE A 65 7.33 -7.16 -4.83
C PHE A 65 7.15 -7.34 -3.33
N PRO A 66 8.21 -7.19 -2.53
CA PRO A 66 8.12 -7.44 -1.09
C PRO A 66 7.54 -6.25 -0.32
N TYR A 67 6.52 -5.61 -0.87
CA TYR A 67 5.87 -4.44 -0.28
C TYR A 67 4.44 -4.76 0.09
N GLY A 68 3.94 -4.08 1.11
CA GLY A 68 2.53 -4.13 1.50
C GLY A 68 1.88 -2.76 1.42
N VAL A 69 0.61 -2.77 1.10
CA VAL A 69 -0.26 -1.60 1.18
C VAL A 69 -0.98 -1.68 2.52
N PHE A 70 -0.77 -0.68 3.37
CA PHE A 70 -1.38 -0.60 4.69
C PHE A 70 -2.55 0.38 4.61
N TYR A 71 -3.75 -0.08 4.99
CA TYR A 71 -4.95 0.73 4.82
C TYR A 71 -5.95 0.51 5.95
N ARG A 72 -6.85 1.47 6.11
CA ARG A 72 -7.94 1.42 7.08
C ARG A 72 -9.25 1.65 6.36
N GLU A 73 -10.27 0.90 6.74
CA GLU A 73 -11.61 1.06 6.16
C GLU A 73 -12.47 1.93 7.08
N PHE A 74 -13.07 2.96 6.49
CA PHE A 74 -14.03 3.82 7.16
C PHE A 74 -15.38 3.72 6.44
N PRO A 75 -16.47 4.21 7.04
CA PRO A 75 -17.80 4.07 6.42
C PRO A 75 -17.89 4.59 4.99
N ARG A 76 -17.16 5.66 4.66
CA ARG A 76 -17.27 6.32 3.36
C ARG A 76 -16.01 6.26 2.51
N ALA A 77 -14.95 5.69 3.03
CA ALA A 77 -13.68 5.66 2.29
C ALA A 77 -12.75 4.60 2.83
N ILE A 78 -11.83 4.18 1.99
CA ILE A 78 -10.69 3.36 2.37
C ILE A 78 -9.47 4.29 2.30
N ILE A 79 -8.69 4.35 3.38
CA ILE A 79 -7.55 5.27 3.47
C ILE A 79 -6.26 4.45 3.48
N VAL A 80 -5.41 4.65 2.46
CA VAL A 80 -4.08 4.05 2.42
C VAL A 80 -3.15 4.92 3.25
N VAL A 81 -2.53 4.33 4.27
CA VAL A 81 -1.68 5.06 5.23
C VAL A 81 -0.19 4.85 4.96
N ALA A 82 0.18 3.77 4.29
CA ALA A 82 1.58 3.46 4.02
C ALA A 82 1.71 2.46 2.88
N CYS A 83 2.87 2.49 2.21
CA CYS A 83 3.29 1.46 1.29
C CYS A 83 4.75 1.16 1.59
N MET A 84 5.02 0.05 2.25
CA MET A 84 6.34 -0.26 2.80
C MET A 84 6.65 -1.74 2.66
N ARG A 85 7.94 -2.07 2.72
CA ARG A 85 8.36 -3.48 2.78
C ARG A 85 7.71 -4.14 3.99
N GLY A 86 7.17 -5.34 3.79
CA GLY A 86 6.45 -6.05 4.83
C GLY A 86 7.30 -6.42 6.05
N ARG A 87 8.64 -6.43 5.89
CA ARG A 87 9.58 -6.77 6.96
C ARG A 87 10.23 -5.54 7.61
N ARG A 88 9.83 -4.34 7.22
CA ARG A 88 10.33 -3.13 7.86
C ARG A 88 9.84 -3.06 9.29
N ASN A 89 10.59 -2.31 10.12
CA ASN A 89 10.19 -2.06 11.50
C ASN A 89 8.73 -1.57 11.54
N PRO A 90 7.83 -2.30 12.20
CA PRO A 90 6.40 -1.94 12.22
C PRO A 90 6.13 -0.53 12.74
N LYS A 91 6.99 0.01 13.56
CA LYS A 91 6.81 1.37 14.09
C LYS A 91 6.71 2.42 12.99
N ARG A 92 7.28 2.16 11.82
CA ARG A 92 7.28 3.13 10.72
C ARG A 92 5.86 3.40 10.19
N TRP A 93 5.03 2.37 10.09
CA TRP A 93 3.65 2.56 9.67
C TRP A 93 2.70 2.67 10.86
N GLN A 94 3.00 2.01 11.98
CA GLN A 94 2.16 2.07 13.17
C GLN A 94 2.09 3.48 13.75
N SER A 95 3.13 4.26 13.62
CA SER A 95 3.12 5.66 14.07
C SER A 95 2.14 6.53 13.30
N ARG A 96 1.66 6.06 12.15
CA ARG A 96 0.71 6.80 11.31
C ARG A 96 -0.75 6.50 11.64
N VAL A 97 -1.02 5.54 12.53
CA VAL A 97 -2.39 5.12 12.85
C VAL A 97 -2.71 5.17 14.33
#